data_1edf19fee953c56c4deef5d3b57b298b
#
_entry.id   1edf19fee953c56c4deef5d3b57b298b
#
_cell.length_a   1.000
_cell.length_b   1.000
_cell.length_c   1.000
_cell.angle_alpha   90.00
_cell.angle_beta   90.00
_cell.angle_gamma   90.00
#
_symmetry.space_group_name_H-M   'P 1'
#
loop_
_entity.id
_entity.type
_entity.pdbx_description
1 polymer ?
#
loop_
_entity_poly.entity_id
_entity_poly.type
_entity_poly.pdbx_seq_one_letter_code
_entity_poly.pdbx_strand_id
1 'polypeptide(L)'
;MVDSKQVSNHYETLKVNANATQAEIKQSYRRLVKLFHPDCNQQTADQEQIIRINAAYEVLGDSQNRRHYDQQLQQSSQKLNSQYQQYPGQKSYQTTRPTGRDADEQVKEWLRLVYQPVNQLLDQILNSLEDQIEELAADPFDDQLLEEFTEYLNTCREHLKQAQLTFRSLPNPPSLAKTAAYLYHSLSQVGDGIEELAYFPLSYDERYLHTGQELFRIAARLHQEVQPQW
;
A
#
# COMPACT_ATOMS: atom_id res chain seq x y z
N MET A 1 -12.86 34.81 2.64
CA MET A 1 -12.42 33.93 1.55
C MET A 1 -12.29 32.56 2.14
N VAL A 2 -13.22 31.67 1.82
CA VAL A 2 -13.28 30.30 2.38
C VAL A 2 -12.51 29.42 1.44
N ASP A 3 -11.33 28.91 1.89
CA ASP A 3 -10.56 27.93 1.15
C ASP A 3 -11.38 26.66 1.00
N SER A 4 -11.94 26.48 -0.18
CA SER A 4 -12.50 25.20 -0.62
C SER A 4 -11.35 24.22 -0.78
N LYS A 5 -11.10 23.38 0.24
CA LYS A 5 -10.28 22.19 0.10
C LYS A 5 -10.93 21.31 -0.98
N GLN A 6 -10.50 21.48 -2.20
CA GLN A 6 -10.81 20.59 -3.31
C GLN A 6 -10.26 19.22 -2.93
N VAL A 7 -11.13 18.28 -2.60
CA VAL A 7 -10.78 16.87 -2.44
C VAL A 7 -10.37 16.41 -3.83
N SER A 8 -9.07 16.38 -4.09
CA SER A 8 -8.55 15.95 -5.38
C SER A 8 -8.97 14.49 -5.63
N ASN A 9 -9.59 14.27 -6.79
CA ASN A 9 -10.03 12.95 -7.22
C ASN A 9 -8.78 12.05 -7.39
N HIS A 10 -8.82 10.83 -6.86
CA HIS A 10 -7.71 9.88 -6.95
C HIS A 10 -7.27 9.61 -8.40
N TYR A 11 -8.20 9.61 -9.36
CA TYR A 11 -7.89 9.52 -10.79
C TYR A 11 -7.08 10.71 -11.30
N GLU A 12 -7.40 11.92 -10.84
CA GLU A 12 -6.63 13.13 -11.16
C GLU A 12 -5.25 13.11 -10.54
N THR A 13 -5.14 12.61 -9.30
CA THR A 13 -3.86 12.48 -8.59
C THR A 13 -2.92 11.54 -9.35
N LEU A 14 -3.41 10.40 -9.84
CA LEU A 14 -2.63 9.45 -10.65
C LEU A 14 -2.54 9.86 -12.13
N LYS A 15 -3.15 10.98 -12.55
CA LYS A 15 -3.18 11.44 -13.95
C LYS A 15 -3.69 10.36 -14.92
N VAL A 16 -4.73 9.64 -14.54
CA VAL A 16 -5.39 8.60 -15.34
C VAL A 16 -6.87 8.91 -15.52
N ASN A 17 -7.48 8.33 -16.54
CA ASN A 17 -8.91 8.44 -16.77
C ASN A 17 -9.68 7.52 -15.79
N ALA A 18 -10.93 7.88 -15.45
CA ALA A 18 -11.81 7.04 -14.61
C ALA A 18 -12.10 5.65 -15.23
N ASN A 19 -11.92 5.50 -16.55
CA ASN A 19 -12.05 4.22 -17.25
C ASN A 19 -10.72 3.48 -17.44
N ALA A 20 -9.61 3.97 -16.86
CA ALA A 20 -8.30 3.34 -17.00
C ALA A 20 -8.31 1.90 -16.49
N THR A 21 -7.57 1.03 -17.16
CA THR A 21 -7.34 -0.34 -16.72
C THR A 21 -6.44 -0.38 -15.48
N GLN A 22 -6.42 -1.48 -14.75
CA GLN A 22 -5.53 -1.66 -13.60
C GLN A 22 -4.04 -1.55 -14.02
N ALA A 23 -3.70 -2.03 -15.20
CA ALA A 23 -2.36 -1.91 -15.75
C ALA A 23 -1.96 -0.44 -15.99
N GLU A 24 -2.86 0.38 -16.54
CA GLU A 24 -2.61 1.81 -16.76
C GLU A 24 -2.50 2.58 -15.45
N ILE A 25 -3.30 2.24 -14.43
CA ILE A 25 -3.21 2.81 -13.09
C ILE A 25 -1.84 2.48 -12.47
N LYS A 26 -1.42 1.20 -12.51
CA LYS A 26 -0.14 0.74 -11.99
C LYS A 26 1.03 1.41 -12.72
N GLN A 27 0.98 1.50 -14.03
CA GLN A 27 2.00 2.17 -14.85
C GLN A 27 2.11 3.67 -14.53
N SER A 28 0.99 4.37 -14.38
CA SER A 28 1.01 5.79 -14.05
C SER A 28 1.52 6.03 -12.63
N TYR A 29 1.15 5.19 -11.67
CA TYR A 29 1.67 5.23 -10.31
C TYR A 29 3.19 5.12 -10.30
N ARG A 30 3.78 4.08 -10.93
CA ARG A 30 5.22 3.88 -11.01
C ARG A 30 5.95 5.08 -11.63
N ARG A 31 5.39 5.62 -12.72
CA ARG A 31 5.94 6.82 -13.36
C ARG A 31 5.95 8.04 -12.43
N LEU A 32 4.88 8.25 -11.67
CA LEU A 32 4.75 9.40 -10.77
C LEU A 32 5.65 9.25 -9.55
N VAL A 33 5.73 8.05 -8.94
CA VAL A 33 6.66 7.78 -7.84
C VAL A 33 8.09 8.04 -8.28
N LYS A 34 8.52 7.54 -9.44
CA LYS A 34 9.86 7.79 -9.99
C LYS A 34 10.12 9.28 -10.24
N LEU A 35 9.10 10.03 -10.68
CA LEU A 35 9.24 11.48 -10.98
C LEU A 35 9.41 12.31 -9.70
N PHE A 36 8.72 11.97 -8.62
CA PHE A 36 8.71 12.73 -7.38
C PHE A 36 9.62 12.15 -6.29
N HIS A 37 10.34 11.05 -6.58
CA HIS A 37 11.21 10.42 -5.61
C HIS A 37 12.38 11.34 -5.23
N PRO A 38 12.68 11.52 -3.92
CA PRO A 38 13.73 12.43 -3.44
C PRO A 38 15.13 12.09 -3.96
N ASP A 39 15.43 10.82 -4.21
CA ASP A 39 16.74 10.39 -4.74
C ASP A 39 16.89 10.61 -6.25
N CYS A 40 15.79 10.57 -7.00
CA CYS A 40 15.85 10.73 -8.46
C CYS A 40 15.78 12.18 -8.91
N ASN A 41 15.25 13.08 -8.10
CA ASN A 41 15.01 14.47 -8.51
C ASN A 41 14.96 15.42 -7.31
N GLN A 42 16.14 15.86 -6.82
CA GLN A 42 16.25 16.79 -5.69
C GLN A 42 15.50 18.13 -5.92
N GLN A 43 15.21 18.49 -7.15
CA GLN A 43 14.50 19.73 -7.50
C GLN A 43 12.97 19.61 -7.49
N THR A 44 12.43 18.39 -7.60
CA THR A 44 10.98 18.14 -7.65
C THR A 44 10.50 17.22 -6.51
N ALA A 45 11.37 16.92 -5.54
CA ALA A 45 11.04 16.12 -4.37
C ALA A 45 9.97 16.83 -3.54
N ASP A 46 8.71 16.44 -3.74
CA ASP A 46 7.57 16.92 -2.99
C ASP A 46 6.98 15.76 -2.19
N GLN A 47 7.35 15.69 -0.92
CA GLN A 47 6.93 14.63 -0.01
C GLN A 47 5.40 14.58 0.14
N GLU A 48 4.71 15.73 0.05
CA GLU A 48 3.24 15.74 0.04
C GLU A 48 2.65 15.12 -1.23
N GLN A 49 3.29 15.31 -2.38
CA GLN A 49 2.86 14.70 -3.64
C GLN A 49 2.99 13.19 -3.61
N ILE A 50 4.09 12.66 -3.08
CA ILE A 50 4.29 11.21 -2.93
C ILE A 50 3.22 10.60 -2.03
N ILE A 51 2.92 11.24 -0.89
CA ILE A 51 1.85 10.79 0.02
C ILE A 51 0.49 10.75 -0.71
N ARG A 52 0.17 11.77 -1.50
CA ARG A 52 -1.08 11.83 -2.28
C ARG A 52 -1.14 10.76 -3.37
N ILE A 53 -0.02 10.53 -4.07
CA ILE A 53 0.11 9.52 -5.12
C ILE A 53 -0.08 8.12 -4.51
N ASN A 54 0.55 7.84 -3.37
CA ASN A 54 0.41 6.57 -2.67
C ASN A 54 -1.03 6.34 -2.20
N ALA A 55 -1.66 7.34 -1.57
CA ALA A 55 -3.06 7.25 -1.14
C ALA A 55 -4.02 7.03 -2.32
N ALA A 56 -3.76 7.65 -3.47
CA ALA A 56 -4.56 7.45 -4.66
C ALA A 56 -4.40 6.05 -5.25
N TYR A 57 -3.18 5.50 -5.22
CA TYR A 57 -2.92 4.13 -5.67
C TYR A 57 -3.51 3.09 -4.73
N GLU A 58 -3.51 3.32 -3.42
CA GLU A 58 -4.19 2.46 -2.43
C GLU A 58 -5.66 2.22 -2.80
N VAL A 59 -6.35 3.29 -3.20
CA VAL A 59 -7.77 3.21 -3.57
C VAL A 59 -7.98 2.63 -4.95
N LEU A 60 -7.17 3.02 -5.95
CA LEU A 60 -7.39 2.66 -7.35
C LEU A 60 -6.64 1.41 -7.80
N GLY A 61 -5.56 1.04 -7.12
CA GLY A 61 -4.72 -0.12 -7.42
C GLY A 61 -5.39 -1.46 -7.12
N ASP A 62 -6.25 -1.52 -6.12
CA ASP A 62 -7.07 -2.68 -5.82
C ASP A 62 -8.45 -2.58 -6.45
N SER A 63 -8.90 -3.64 -7.14
CA SER A 63 -10.16 -3.65 -7.88
C SER A 63 -11.40 -3.56 -6.98
N GLN A 64 -11.33 -4.01 -5.72
CA GLN A 64 -12.45 -3.92 -4.77
C GLN A 64 -12.52 -2.52 -4.16
N ASN A 65 -11.38 -1.96 -3.74
CA ASN A 65 -11.30 -0.60 -3.22
C ASN A 65 -11.75 0.42 -4.26
N ARG A 66 -11.32 0.23 -5.52
CA ARG A 66 -11.73 1.07 -6.65
C ARG A 66 -13.25 1.03 -6.86
N ARG A 67 -13.87 -0.17 -6.86
CA ARG A 67 -15.35 -0.27 -7.00
C ARG A 67 -16.07 0.46 -5.88
N HIS A 68 -15.56 0.35 -4.65
CA HIS A 68 -16.14 1.04 -3.50
C HIS A 68 -16.00 2.57 -3.64
N TYR A 69 -14.86 3.04 -4.08
CA TYR A 69 -14.60 4.45 -4.36
C TYR A 69 -15.50 4.99 -5.48
N ASP A 70 -15.65 4.25 -6.58
CA ASP A 70 -16.52 4.61 -7.70
C ASP A 70 -17.99 4.70 -7.26
N GLN A 71 -18.45 3.78 -6.39
CA GLN A 71 -19.79 3.84 -5.80
C GLN A 71 -19.97 5.09 -4.91
N GLN A 72 -18.95 5.46 -4.13
CA GLN A 72 -18.99 6.69 -3.32
C GLN A 72 -19.05 7.95 -4.19
N LEU A 73 -18.29 7.99 -5.27
CA LEU A 73 -18.33 9.10 -6.24
C LEU A 73 -19.71 9.22 -6.89
N GLN A 74 -20.32 8.11 -7.28
CA GLN A 74 -21.67 8.09 -7.85
C GLN A 74 -22.72 8.55 -6.84
N GLN A 75 -22.64 8.09 -5.58
CA GLN A 75 -23.54 8.53 -4.51
C GLN A 75 -23.37 10.01 -4.17
N SER A 76 -22.15 10.52 -4.19
CA SER A 76 -21.86 11.95 -3.97
C SER A 76 -22.45 12.82 -5.09
N SER A 77 -22.37 12.36 -6.34
CA SER A 77 -22.95 13.02 -7.50
C SER A 77 -24.48 12.98 -7.48
N GLN A 78 -25.08 11.90 -6.96
CA GLN A 78 -26.54 11.80 -6.78
C GLN A 78 -27.07 12.65 -5.61
N LYS A 79 -26.29 12.80 -4.53
CA LYS A 79 -26.66 13.67 -3.41
C LYS A 79 -26.69 15.16 -3.78
N LEU A 80 -25.86 15.60 -4.69
CA LEU A 80 -25.90 16.98 -5.24
C LEU A 80 -27.17 17.22 -6.08
N ASN A 81 -27.73 16.16 -6.69
CA ASN A 81 -28.92 16.27 -7.52
C ASN A 81 -30.24 16.05 -6.75
N SER A 82 -30.18 15.53 -5.51
CA SER A 82 -31.37 15.21 -4.69
C SER A 82 -31.65 16.18 -3.54
N GLN A 83 -31.01 17.35 -3.52
CA GLN A 83 -31.29 18.39 -2.54
C GLN A 83 -32.68 19.09 -2.74
N TYR A 84 -33.49 18.56 -3.65
CA TYR A 84 -34.85 19.08 -3.94
C TYR A 84 -35.99 18.10 -3.64
N GLN A 85 -35.79 16.99 -2.91
CA GLN A 85 -36.92 16.21 -2.43
C GLN A 85 -36.70 15.68 -1.01
N GLN A 86 -37.40 16.29 -0.08
CA GLN A 86 -37.61 15.85 1.29
C GLN A 86 -38.43 14.56 1.32
N TYR A 87 -37.94 13.52 2.01
CA TYR A 87 -38.79 12.53 2.70
C TYR A 87 -38.15 12.09 4.01
N PRO A 88 -38.96 11.97 5.11
CA PRO A 88 -38.42 11.62 6.44
C PRO A 88 -38.47 10.09 6.65
N GLY A 89 -37.40 9.52 7.17
CA GLY A 89 -37.46 8.16 7.67
C GLY A 89 -36.18 7.36 7.50
N GLN A 90 -35.07 7.82 8.04
CA GLN A 90 -33.92 6.94 8.24
C GLN A 90 -33.79 6.59 9.71
N LYS A 91 -34.01 5.31 10.01
CA LYS A 91 -33.60 4.71 11.28
C LYS A 91 -32.09 4.84 11.39
N SER A 92 -31.67 5.73 12.26
CA SER A 92 -30.30 5.84 12.72
C SER A 92 -29.90 4.49 13.35
N TYR A 93 -29.00 3.75 12.69
CA TYR A 93 -28.23 2.74 13.41
C TYR A 93 -27.32 3.51 14.38
N GLN A 94 -27.74 3.57 15.61
CA GLN A 94 -26.87 3.98 16.71
C GLN A 94 -25.75 2.93 16.80
N THR A 95 -24.59 3.25 16.21
CA THR A 95 -23.34 2.63 16.62
C THR A 95 -23.13 3.05 18.07
N THR A 96 -23.41 2.13 19.01
CA THR A 96 -23.01 2.26 20.40
C THR A 96 -21.50 2.52 20.39
N ARG A 97 -21.11 3.72 20.85
CA ARG A 97 -19.69 4.01 21.10
C ARG A 97 -19.21 2.99 22.12
N PRO A 98 -18.16 2.19 21.79
CA PRO A 98 -17.60 1.26 22.75
C PRO A 98 -17.19 2.03 24.01
N THR A 99 -17.47 1.48 25.18
CA THR A 99 -16.98 2.03 26.44
C THR A 99 -15.44 2.01 26.39
N GLY A 100 -14.76 2.96 27.04
CA GLY A 100 -13.30 3.09 26.93
C GLY A 100 -12.53 1.80 27.22
N ARG A 101 -13.04 0.91 28.09
CA ARG A 101 -12.47 -0.43 28.36
C ARG A 101 -12.52 -1.35 27.15
N ASP A 102 -13.63 -1.37 26.40
CA ASP A 102 -13.77 -2.20 25.20
C ASP A 102 -12.84 -1.74 24.09
N ALA A 103 -12.59 -0.43 23.98
CA ALA A 103 -11.67 0.14 23.00
C ALA A 103 -10.20 -0.23 23.28
N ASP A 104 -9.79 -0.18 24.54
CA ASP A 104 -8.41 -0.56 24.94
C ASP A 104 -8.17 -2.07 24.76
N GLU A 105 -9.18 -2.90 24.99
CA GLU A 105 -9.10 -4.33 24.79
C GLU A 105 -9.00 -4.68 23.29
N GLN A 106 -9.77 -4.03 22.44
CA GLN A 106 -9.67 -4.16 20.98
C GLN A 106 -8.29 -3.74 20.44
N VAL A 107 -7.70 -2.67 20.97
CA VAL A 107 -6.35 -2.24 20.63
C VAL A 107 -5.33 -3.30 21.01
N LYS A 108 -5.37 -3.84 22.23
CA LYS A 108 -4.44 -4.89 22.68
C LYS A 108 -4.58 -6.17 21.86
N GLU A 109 -5.80 -6.57 21.55
CA GLU A 109 -6.08 -7.73 20.72
C GLU A 109 -5.53 -7.56 19.31
N TRP A 110 -5.78 -6.41 18.68
CA TRP A 110 -5.28 -6.11 17.34
C TRP A 110 -3.75 -6.07 17.30
N LEU A 111 -3.10 -5.47 18.30
CA LEU A 111 -1.64 -5.44 18.41
C LEU A 111 -1.04 -6.85 18.50
N ARG A 112 -1.69 -7.75 19.26
CA ARG A 112 -1.21 -9.13 19.43
C ARG A 112 -1.49 -10.02 18.23
N LEU A 113 -2.69 -9.92 17.64
CA LEU A 113 -3.15 -10.86 16.62
C LEU A 113 -2.88 -10.38 15.19
N VAL A 114 -2.71 -9.08 14.97
CA VAL A 114 -2.48 -8.49 13.66
C VAL A 114 -1.10 -7.85 13.59
N TYR A 115 -0.83 -6.85 14.41
CA TYR A 115 0.40 -6.06 14.30
C TYR A 115 1.66 -6.92 14.46
N GLN A 116 1.79 -7.66 15.57
CA GLN A 116 2.99 -8.45 15.84
C GLN A 116 3.28 -9.51 14.77
N PRO A 117 2.31 -10.35 14.35
CA PRO A 117 2.56 -11.36 13.32
C PRO A 117 2.88 -10.74 11.95
N VAL A 118 2.19 -9.66 11.56
CA VAL A 118 2.45 -8.95 10.30
C VAL A 118 3.85 -8.35 10.32
N ASN A 119 4.24 -7.71 11.43
CA ASN A 119 5.55 -7.13 11.62
C ASN A 119 6.67 -8.18 11.49
N GLN A 120 6.52 -9.34 12.12
CA GLN A 120 7.50 -10.43 12.02
C GLN A 120 7.65 -10.95 10.58
N LEU A 121 6.55 -11.09 9.84
CA LEU A 121 6.60 -11.53 8.44
C LEU A 121 7.25 -10.46 7.53
N LEU A 122 6.96 -9.17 7.77
CA LEU A 122 7.62 -8.08 7.07
C LEU A 122 9.12 -8.04 7.35
N ASP A 123 9.54 -8.21 8.61
CA ASP A 123 10.95 -8.27 8.97
C ASP A 123 11.68 -9.41 8.23
N GLN A 124 11.06 -10.59 8.15
CA GLN A 124 11.63 -11.74 7.42
C GLN A 124 11.81 -11.44 5.92
N ILE A 125 10.83 -10.77 5.31
CA ILE A 125 10.90 -10.43 3.89
C ILE A 125 11.94 -9.31 3.64
N LEU A 126 11.95 -8.27 4.47
CA LEU A 126 12.73 -7.06 4.23
C LEU A 126 14.22 -7.24 4.52
N ASN A 127 14.57 -8.05 5.53
CA ASN A 127 15.96 -8.19 5.98
C ASN A 127 16.79 -9.17 5.12
N SER A 128 16.17 -10.03 4.32
CA SER A 128 16.87 -11.06 3.55
C SER A 128 17.17 -10.66 2.11
N LEU A 129 16.61 -9.56 1.60
CA LEU A 129 16.77 -9.20 0.19
C LEU A 129 18.19 -8.78 -0.17
N GLU A 130 18.86 -8.02 0.71
CA GLU A 130 20.18 -7.47 0.43
C GLU A 130 21.20 -8.60 0.25
N ASP A 131 21.21 -9.60 1.14
CA ASP A 131 22.06 -10.79 1.06
C ASP A 131 21.81 -11.56 -0.24
N GLN A 132 20.54 -11.75 -0.62
CA GLN A 132 20.17 -12.49 -1.84
C GLN A 132 20.60 -11.77 -3.12
N ILE A 133 20.56 -10.44 -3.13
CA ILE A 133 21.05 -9.68 -4.29
C ILE A 133 22.57 -9.67 -4.33
N GLU A 134 23.26 -9.64 -3.19
CA GLU A 134 24.72 -9.74 -3.13
C GLU A 134 25.20 -11.11 -3.62
N GLU A 135 24.53 -12.21 -3.22
CA GLU A 135 24.79 -13.55 -3.73
C GLU A 135 24.59 -13.63 -5.25
N LEU A 136 23.49 -13.12 -5.77
CA LEU A 136 23.18 -13.09 -7.20
C LEU A 136 24.19 -12.23 -7.99
N ALA A 137 24.72 -11.17 -7.39
CA ALA A 137 25.69 -10.27 -8.02
C ALA A 137 27.06 -10.94 -8.24
N ALA A 138 27.35 -12.08 -7.58
CA ALA A 138 28.59 -12.84 -7.78
C ALA A 138 28.68 -13.42 -9.20
N ASP A 139 27.57 -13.97 -9.74
CA ASP A 139 27.41 -14.34 -11.14
C ASP A 139 25.92 -14.28 -11.54
N PRO A 140 25.46 -13.17 -12.13
CA PRO A 140 24.05 -12.97 -12.49
C PRO A 140 23.52 -13.90 -13.59
N PHE A 141 24.39 -14.71 -14.21
CA PHE A 141 24.06 -15.66 -15.28
C PHE A 141 24.17 -17.10 -14.83
N ASP A 142 24.53 -17.35 -13.57
CA ASP A 142 24.58 -18.69 -13.01
C ASP A 142 23.15 -19.22 -12.79
N ASP A 143 22.83 -20.36 -13.40
CA ASP A 143 21.49 -20.95 -13.34
C ASP A 143 21.09 -21.34 -11.91
N GLN A 144 22.04 -21.77 -11.07
CA GLN A 144 21.79 -22.15 -9.69
C GLN A 144 21.45 -20.92 -8.83
N LEU A 145 22.22 -19.85 -8.96
CA LEU A 145 21.95 -18.59 -8.22
C LEU A 145 20.61 -17.98 -8.63
N LEU A 146 20.25 -18.08 -9.92
CA LEU A 146 18.93 -17.62 -10.40
C LEU A 146 17.77 -18.47 -9.87
N GLU A 147 17.99 -19.80 -9.72
CA GLU A 147 16.98 -20.69 -9.13
C GLU A 147 16.81 -20.38 -7.64
N GLU A 148 17.91 -20.24 -6.88
CA GLU A 148 17.89 -19.86 -5.45
C GLU A 148 17.21 -18.51 -5.23
N PHE A 149 17.50 -17.51 -6.07
CA PHE A 149 16.82 -16.22 -6.03
C PHE A 149 15.33 -16.32 -6.33
N THR A 150 14.94 -17.16 -7.29
CA THR A 150 13.53 -17.41 -7.62
C THR A 150 12.79 -18.09 -6.47
N GLU A 151 13.43 -19.06 -5.79
CA GLU A 151 12.88 -19.74 -4.61
C GLU A 151 12.72 -18.77 -3.43
N TYR A 152 13.71 -17.91 -3.22
CA TYR A 152 13.60 -16.81 -2.25
C TYR A 152 12.39 -15.92 -2.53
N LEU A 153 12.18 -15.47 -3.77
CA LEU A 153 11.01 -14.65 -4.13
C LEU A 153 9.67 -15.38 -3.91
N ASN A 154 9.65 -16.70 -4.14
CA ASN A 154 8.45 -17.51 -3.86
C ASN A 154 8.17 -17.57 -2.36
N THR A 155 9.21 -17.73 -1.54
CA THR A 155 9.08 -17.67 -0.06
C THR A 155 8.56 -16.32 0.41
N CYS A 156 9.07 -15.23 -0.16
CA CYS A 156 8.57 -13.88 0.12
C CYS A 156 7.09 -13.72 -0.26
N ARG A 157 6.64 -14.30 -1.39
CA ARG A 157 5.21 -14.29 -1.78
C ARG A 157 4.33 -15.00 -0.77
N GLU A 158 4.75 -16.16 -0.26
CA GLU A 158 3.97 -16.89 0.75
C GLU A 158 3.90 -16.11 2.07
N HIS A 159 5.02 -15.53 2.54
CA HIS A 159 5.02 -14.68 3.73
C HIS A 159 4.14 -13.44 3.54
N LEU A 160 4.22 -12.78 2.39
CA LEU A 160 3.39 -11.63 2.07
C LEU A 160 1.90 -11.98 2.07
N LYS A 161 1.53 -13.10 1.45
CA LYS A 161 0.15 -13.60 1.44
C LYS A 161 -0.36 -13.86 2.85
N GLN A 162 0.45 -14.50 3.69
CA GLN A 162 0.11 -14.74 5.09
C GLN A 162 -0.06 -13.43 5.86
N ALA A 163 0.85 -12.46 5.68
CA ALA A 163 0.78 -11.15 6.30
C ALA A 163 -0.50 -10.38 5.88
N GLN A 164 -0.86 -10.42 4.59
CA GLN A 164 -2.08 -9.78 4.07
C GLN A 164 -3.36 -10.43 4.63
N LEU A 165 -3.40 -11.76 4.77
CA LEU A 165 -4.53 -12.47 5.38
C LEU A 165 -4.66 -12.12 6.86
N THR A 166 -3.54 -12.08 7.58
CA THR A 166 -3.51 -11.69 9.01
C THR A 166 -3.95 -10.25 9.19
N PHE A 167 -3.46 -9.33 8.34
CA PHE A 167 -3.84 -7.92 8.39
C PHE A 167 -5.36 -7.69 8.20
N ARG A 168 -5.99 -8.51 7.38
CA ARG A 168 -7.44 -8.46 7.11
C ARG A 168 -8.30 -9.23 8.11
N SER A 169 -7.70 -9.94 9.06
CA SER A 169 -8.42 -10.83 9.99
C SER A 169 -9.27 -10.08 11.02
N LEU A 170 -8.88 -8.86 11.39
CA LEU A 170 -9.59 -8.02 12.34
C LEU A 170 -9.77 -6.59 11.80
N PRO A 171 -10.85 -5.89 12.19
CA PRO A 171 -11.03 -4.49 11.85
C PRO A 171 -9.97 -3.61 12.54
N ASN A 172 -9.45 -2.62 11.81
CA ASN A 172 -8.44 -1.72 12.35
C ASN A 172 -9.04 -0.77 13.41
N PRO A 173 -8.48 -0.72 14.64
CA PRO A 173 -8.95 0.21 15.64
C PRO A 173 -8.75 1.66 15.20
N PRO A 174 -9.73 2.57 15.43
CA PRO A 174 -9.62 3.98 15.01
C PRO A 174 -8.39 4.69 15.59
N SER A 175 -7.97 4.34 16.81
CA SER A 175 -6.77 4.89 17.46
C SER A 175 -5.45 4.46 16.79
N LEU A 176 -5.45 3.34 16.05
CA LEU A 176 -4.30 2.80 15.35
C LEU A 176 -4.42 2.94 13.82
N ALA A 177 -5.32 3.80 13.33
CA ALA A 177 -5.56 3.98 11.90
C ALA A 177 -4.28 4.37 11.13
N LYS A 178 -3.42 5.21 11.71
CA LYS A 178 -2.13 5.60 11.13
C LYS A 178 -1.18 4.39 11.02
N THR A 179 -1.05 3.61 12.11
CA THR A 179 -0.25 2.37 12.15
C THR A 179 -0.73 1.37 11.10
N ALA A 180 -2.04 1.15 11.04
CA ALA A 180 -2.65 0.26 10.06
C ALA A 180 -2.41 0.72 8.61
N ALA A 181 -2.47 2.03 8.34
CA ALA A 181 -2.18 2.59 7.02
C ALA A 181 -0.71 2.35 6.61
N TYR A 182 0.24 2.57 7.51
CA TYR A 182 1.65 2.30 7.22
C TYR A 182 1.92 0.82 6.95
N LEU A 183 1.35 -0.10 7.76
CA LEU A 183 1.46 -1.54 7.51
C LEU A 183 0.90 -1.92 6.14
N TYR A 184 -0.28 -1.41 5.80
CA TYR A 184 -0.89 -1.64 4.51
C TYR A 184 0.00 -1.18 3.35
N HIS A 185 0.55 0.03 3.44
CA HIS A 185 1.45 0.57 2.43
C HIS A 185 2.75 -0.23 2.32
N SER A 186 3.34 -0.63 3.46
CA SER A 186 4.53 -1.48 3.46
C SER A 186 4.27 -2.82 2.77
N LEU A 187 3.17 -3.50 3.09
CA LEU A 187 2.76 -4.75 2.43
C LEU A 187 2.54 -4.57 0.92
N SER A 188 1.96 -3.43 0.50
CA SER A 188 1.75 -3.12 -0.92
C SER A 188 3.08 -2.91 -1.66
N GLN A 189 4.02 -2.15 -1.07
CA GLN A 189 5.34 -1.89 -1.66
C GLN A 189 6.16 -3.18 -1.78
N VAL A 190 6.11 -4.05 -0.76
CA VAL A 190 6.75 -5.38 -0.81
C VAL A 190 6.17 -6.20 -1.97
N GLY A 191 4.86 -6.22 -2.14
CA GLY A 191 4.21 -6.94 -3.24
C GLY A 191 4.66 -6.45 -4.61
N ASP A 192 4.66 -5.14 -4.82
CA ASP A 192 5.13 -4.53 -6.07
C ASP A 192 6.63 -4.81 -6.29
N GLY A 193 7.43 -4.79 -5.22
CA GLY A 193 8.86 -5.09 -5.27
C GLY A 193 9.15 -6.55 -5.68
N ILE A 194 8.44 -7.52 -5.09
CA ILE A 194 8.57 -8.94 -5.46
C ILE A 194 8.19 -9.15 -6.94
N GLU A 195 7.15 -8.48 -7.44
CA GLU A 195 6.76 -8.56 -8.85
C GLU A 195 7.85 -8.00 -9.78
N GLU A 196 8.47 -6.85 -9.43
CA GLU A 196 9.57 -6.30 -10.23
C GLU A 196 10.80 -7.21 -10.23
N LEU A 197 11.21 -7.69 -9.06
CA LEU A 197 12.36 -8.60 -8.93
C LEU A 197 12.19 -9.89 -9.73
N ALA A 198 10.96 -10.41 -9.82
CA ALA A 198 10.66 -11.64 -10.56
C ALA A 198 10.86 -11.52 -12.09
N TYR A 199 10.97 -10.31 -12.63
CA TYR A 199 11.28 -10.14 -14.06
C TYR A 199 12.77 -10.24 -14.35
N PHE A 200 13.65 -10.10 -13.37
CA PHE A 200 15.10 -10.16 -13.61
C PHE A 200 15.55 -11.52 -14.17
N PRO A 201 15.21 -12.69 -13.57
CA PRO A 201 15.61 -13.99 -14.12
C PRO A 201 15.09 -14.27 -15.54
N LEU A 202 14.04 -13.56 -15.97
CA LEU A 202 13.44 -13.72 -17.30
C LEU A 202 14.06 -12.83 -18.36
N SER A 203 14.62 -11.69 -17.97
CA SER A 203 15.06 -10.63 -18.89
C SER A 203 16.54 -10.28 -18.79
N TYR A 204 17.17 -10.64 -17.66
CA TYR A 204 18.54 -10.23 -17.29
C TYR A 204 18.74 -8.70 -17.29
N ASP A 205 17.65 -7.94 -17.13
CA ASP A 205 17.69 -6.48 -17.10
C ASP A 205 17.81 -5.98 -15.67
N GLU A 206 18.97 -5.47 -15.29
CA GLU A 206 19.30 -4.96 -13.96
C GLU A 206 18.33 -3.88 -13.45
N ARG A 207 17.60 -3.20 -14.37
CA ARG A 207 16.60 -2.21 -13.98
C ARG A 207 15.50 -2.81 -13.09
N TYR A 208 15.17 -4.09 -13.27
CA TYR A 208 14.20 -4.77 -12.41
C TYR A 208 14.73 -5.00 -11.01
N LEU A 209 16.02 -5.33 -10.86
CA LEU A 209 16.67 -5.44 -9.54
C LEU A 209 16.67 -4.09 -8.83
N HIS A 210 17.11 -3.02 -9.50
CA HIS A 210 17.13 -1.68 -8.91
C HIS A 210 15.75 -1.17 -8.53
N THR A 211 14.74 -1.39 -9.38
CA THR A 211 13.37 -0.98 -9.08
C THR A 211 12.79 -1.76 -7.90
N GLY A 212 13.02 -3.07 -7.86
CA GLY A 212 12.58 -3.93 -6.77
C GLY A 212 13.24 -3.56 -5.44
N GLN A 213 14.58 -3.38 -5.42
CA GLN A 213 15.31 -2.91 -4.23
C GLN A 213 14.76 -1.59 -3.70
N GLU A 214 14.46 -0.63 -4.59
CA GLU A 214 13.92 0.65 -4.18
C GLU A 214 12.53 0.52 -3.54
N LEU A 215 11.66 -0.34 -4.07
CA LEU A 215 10.35 -0.63 -3.49
C LEU A 215 10.47 -1.28 -2.11
N PHE A 216 11.42 -2.20 -1.93
CA PHE A 216 11.71 -2.79 -0.63
C PHE A 216 12.26 -1.75 0.36
N ARG A 217 13.12 -0.83 -0.09
CA ARG A 217 13.64 0.27 0.75
C ARG A 217 12.53 1.21 1.22
N ILE A 218 11.57 1.53 0.33
CA ILE A 218 10.37 2.30 0.69
C ILE A 218 9.54 1.54 1.72
N ALA A 219 9.31 0.24 1.49
CA ALA A 219 8.57 -0.61 2.42
C ALA A 219 9.23 -0.66 3.80
N ALA A 220 10.55 -0.79 3.87
CA ALA A 220 11.31 -0.80 5.12
C ALA A 220 11.19 0.53 5.88
N ARG A 221 11.25 1.68 5.21
CA ARG A 221 11.01 2.99 5.83
C ARG A 221 9.61 3.09 6.41
N LEU A 222 8.58 2.71 5.63
CA LEU A 222 7.20 2.71 6.11
C LEU A 222 7.03 1.79 7.32
N HIS A 223 7.68 0.64 7.30
CA HIS A 223 7.66 -0.32 8.39
C HIS A 223 8.32 0.23 9.67
N GLN A 224 9.43 0.96 9.56
CA GLN A 224 10.10 1.61 10.70
C GLN A 224 9.25 2.73 11.32
N GLU A 225 8.49 3.47 10.52
CA GLU A 225 7.57 4.54 10.98
C GLU A 225 6.40 3.99 11.83
N VAL A 226 6.13 2.69 11.72
CA VAL A 226 5.01 2.01 12.39
C VAL A 226 5.30 1.66 13.84
N GLN A 227 6.57 1.66 14.27
CA GLN A 227 6.90 1.21 15.63
C GLN A 227 6.14 2.05 16.66
N PRO A 228 5.17 1.45 17.38
CA PRO A 228 4.44 2.17 18.40
C PRO A 228 5.45 2.60 19.47
N GLN A 229 5.55 3.90 19.70
CA GLN A 229 6.29 4.43 20.84
C GLN A 229 5.47 4.06 22.08
N TRP A 230 5.93 3.07 22.81
CA TRP A 230 5.40 2.65 24.13
C TRP A 230 5.89 3.60 25.20
#